data_ee199e568aed860bde916a957050b2ae
#
_entry.id   ee199e568aed860bde916a957050b2ae
#
_cell.length_a   1.000
_cell.length_b   1.000
_cell.length_c   1.000
_cell.angle_alpha   90.00
_cell.angle_beta   90.00
_cell.angle_gamma   90.00
#
_symmetry.space_group_name_H-M   'P 1'
#
loop_
_entity.id
_entity.type
_entity.pdbx_description
1 polymer ?
#
loop_
_entity_poly.entity_id
_entity_poly.type
_entity_poly.pdbx_seq_one_letter_code
_entity_poly.pdbx_strand_id
1 'polypeptide(L)'
;TDVIEILQKFINHGITPIIYEHGSVGASGDLVQLSHLALCLIGEGEVFYENSRYNTKEVLERLHIKPLDIHIREGLALANGTSVMTALGLINVINSKKLIEISILMSCLINEIVSAFDDHLSVELNNAKLHKGQRYIALEMREILHDSKCIRKRNEYFYSKEITDSIIQTKVQEYYSLRCVPQILGAISDEVLNAEKVLVGELNSVSDNPIIDYESNNVYHGGNFHGDYVAFEMDKLKTGITK
;
A
#
# COMPACT_ATOMS: atom_id res chain seq x y z
N THR A 1 7.06 -15.36 -24.45
CA THR A 1 7.82 -14.12 -24.80
C THR A 1 6.91 -13.07 -25.43
N ASP A 2 6.08 -13.42 -26.41
CA ASP A 2 5.24 -12.48 -27.16
C ASP A 2 4.29 -11.65 -26.27
N VAL A 3 3.70 -12.29 -25.24
CA VAL A 3 2.85 -11.60 -24.24
C VAL A 3 3.65 -10.51 -23.50
N ILE A 4 4.87 -10.81 -23.07
CA ILE A 4 5.72 -9.85 -22.36
C ILE A 4 6.12 -8.69 -23.29
N GLU A 5 6.44 -9.00 -24.54
CA GLU A 5 6.83 -8.00 -25.54
C GLU A 5 5.70 -7.04 -25.88
N ILE A 6 4.47 -7.53 -26.03
CA ILE A 6 3.33 -6.65 -26.30
C ILE A 6 2.96 -5.81 -25.07
N LEU A 7 3.00 -6.36 -23.86
CA LEU A 7 2.82 -5.60 -22.62
C LEU A 7 3.86 -4.48 -22.49
N GLN A 8 5.13 -4.76 -22.80
CA GLN A 8 6.20 -3.76 -22.81
C GLN A 8 5.91 -2.65 -23.83
N LYS A 9 5.41 -2.99 -25.04
CA LYS A 9 5.02 -1.99 -26.04
C LYS A 9 3.87 -1.11 -25.54
N PHE A 10 2.84 -1.70 -24.91
CA PHE A 10 1.74 -0.94 -24.33
C PHE A 10 2.25 0.08 -23.30
N ILE A 11 3.13 -0.34 -22.39
CA ILE A 11 3.73 0.55 -21.38
C ILE A 11 4.58 1.65 -22.04
N ASN A 12 5.47 1.28 -22.96
CA ASN A 12 6.41 2.22 -23.58
C ASN A 12 5.70 3.28 -24.45
N HIS A 13 4.58 2.94 -25.06
CA HIS A 13 3.78 3.87 -25.87
C HIS A 13 2.66 4.57 -25.08
N GLY A 14 2.51 4.28 -23.79
CA GLY A 14 1.44 4.87 -22.98
C GLY A 14 0.03 4.42 -23.39
N ILE A 15 -0.08 3.20 -23.92
CA ILE A 15 -1.38 2.61 -24.28
C ILE A 15 -1.98 2.00 -23.00
N THR A 16 -3.08 2.55 -22.52
CA THR A 16 -3.73 2.09 -21.27
C THR A 16 -5.04 1.41 -21.59
N PRO A 17 -5.19 0.09 -21.39
CA PRO A 17 -6.44 -0.62 -21.56
C PRO A 17 -7.57 -0.02 -20.70
N ILE A 18 -8.77 0.05 -21.25
CA ILE A 18 -9.97 0.41 -20.49
C ILE A 18 -10.45 -0.84 -19.77
N ILE A 19 -10.33 -0.80 -18.44
CA ILE A 19 -10.78 -1.87 -17.55
C ILE A 19 -11.97 -1.33 -16.75
N TYR A 20 -13.12 -2.01 -16.85
CA TYR A 20 -14.31 -1.61 -16.11
C TYR A 20 -14.19 -1.99 -14.62
N GLU A 21 -14.68 -1.10 -13.75
CA GLU A 21 -14.63 -1.24 -12.30
C GLU A 21 -15.41 -2.46 -11.78
N HIS A 22 -16.55 -2.74 -12.42
CA HIS A 22 -17.44 -3.82 -11.99
C HIS A 22 -17.40 -5.02 -12.93
N GLY A 23 -17.65 -6.21 -12.40
CA GLY A 23 -17.80 -7.43 -13.19
C GLY A 23 -17.19 -8.69 -12.56
N SER A 24 -16.09 -8.59 -11.84
CA SER A 24 -15.53 -9.73 -11.12
C SER A 24 -16.32 -10.03 -9.83
N VAL A 25 -16.46 -11.32 -9.54
CA VAL A 25 -17.14 -11.83 -8.32
C VAL A 25 -16.18 -12.61 -7.44
N GLY A 26 -14.88 -12.49 -7.64
CA GLY A 26 -13.84 -13.19 -6.89
C GLY A 26 -13.68 -14.66 -7.28
N ALA A 27 -14.40 -15.16 -8.28
CA ALA A 27 -14.22 -16.50 -8.82
C ALA A 27 -13.03 -16.50 -9.77
N SER A 28 -12.02 -17.35 -9.54
CA SER A 28 -10.75 -17.41 -10.28
C SER A 28 -9.98 -16.07 -10.28
N GLY A 29 -10.14 -15.28 -9.22
CA GLY A 29 -9.50 -13.98 -9.08
C GLY A 29 -10.19 -12.88 -9.91
N ASP A 30 -9.44 -12.19 -10.74
CA ASP A 30 -9.84 -10.99 -11.46
C ASP A 30 -10.26 -11.24 -12.92
N LEU A 31 -10.99 -12.32 -13.20
CA LEU A 31 -11.30 -12.79 -14.56
C LEU A 31 -11.79 -11.67 -15.49
N VAL A 32 -12.73 -10.85 -15.06
CA VAL A 32 -13.35 -9.83 -15.94
C VAL A 32 -12.37 -8.73 -16.26
N GLN A 33 -11.68 -8.20 -15.26
CA GLN A 33 -10.71 -7.14 -15.45
C GLN A 33 -9.52 -7.58 -16.30
N LEU A 34 -8.99 -8.79 -16.02
CA LEU A 34 -7.90 -9.36 -16.81
C LEU A 34 -8.34 -9.71 -18.23
N SER A 35 -9.61 -10.09 -18.44
CA SER A 35 -10.15 -10.31 -19.80
C SER A 35 -10.20 -9.01 -20.61
N HIS A 36 -10.51 -7.86 -19.99
CA HIS A 36 -10.44 -6.57 -20.69
C HIS A 36 -9.00 -6.25 -21.13
N LEU A 37 -8.00 -6.52 -20.27
CA LEU A 37 -6.60 -6.40 -20.65
C LEU A 37 -6.24 -7.35 -21.80
N ALA A 38 -6.60 -8.62 -21.68
CA ALA A 38 -6.32 -9.64 -22.70
C ALA A 38 -6.92 -9.29 -24.07
N LEU A 39 -8.17 -8.77 -24.10
CA LEU A 39 -8.81 -8.29 -25.32
C LEU A 39 -7.98 -7.18 -25.99
N CYS A 40 -7.47 -6.22 -25.20
CA CYS A 40 -6.63 -5.16 -25.77
C CYS A 40 -5.33 -5.72 -26.38
N LEU A 41 -4.73 -6.75 -25.77
CA LEU A 41 -3.50 -7.35 -26.29
C LEU A 41 -3.72 -8.04 -27.66
N ILE A 42 -4.92 -8.57 -27.92
CA ILE A 42 -5.28 -9.17 -29.22
C ILE A 42 -5.85 -8.16 -30.23
N GLY A 43 -5.88 -6.89 -29.89
CA GLY A 43 -6.35 -5.82 -30.77
C GLY A 43 -7.84 -5.55 -30.69
N GLU A 44 -8.54 -6.10 -29.69
CA GLU A 44 -9.95 -5.83 -29.42
C GLU A 44 -10.14 -4.88 -28.26
N GLY A 45 -11.38 -4.50 -27.95
CA GLY A 45 -11.69 -3.58 -26.85
C GLY A 45 -11.22 -2.15 -27.12
N GLU A 46 -11.04 -1.40 -26.04
CA GLU A 46 -10.75 0.05 -26.10
C GLU A 46 -9.58 0.42 -25.18
N VAL A 47 -8.86 1.46 -25.57
CA VAL A 47 -7.71 1.97 -24.83
C VAL A 47 -7.77 3.49 -24.71
N PHE A 48 -7.14 4.02 -23.66
CA PHE A 48 -6.71 5.41 -23.63
C PHE A 48 -5.33 5.52 -24.28
N TYR A 49 -5.22 6.43 -25.23
CA TYR A 49 -3.98 6.79 -25.89
C TYR A 49 -3.97 8.30 -26.18
N GLU A 50 -2.87 9.01 -25.91
CA GLU A 50 -2.80 10.48 -26.09
C GLU A 50 -3.99 11.25 -25.46
N ASN A 51 -4.39 10.85 -24.23
CA ASN A 51 -5.50 11.41 -23.45
C ASN A 51 -6.91 11.26 -24.11
N SER A 52 -7.06 10.38 -25.07
CA SER A 52 -8.33 10.12 -25.74
C SER A 52 -8.62 8.63 -25.79
N ARG A 53 -9.91 8.30 -25.94
CA ARG A 53 -10.38 6.90 -26.01
C ARG A 53 -10.45 6.47 -27.48
N TYR A 54 -9.88 5.32 -27.79
CA TYR A 54 -9.82 4.73 -29.12
C TYR A 54 -10.13 3.24 -29.08
N ASN A 55 -10.55 2.69 -30.22
CA ASN A 55 -10.49 1.24 -30.43
C ASN A 55 -9.03 0.78 -30.40
N THR A 56 -8.75 -0.32 -29.73
CA THR A 56 -7.39 -0.83 -29.59
C THR A 56 -6.75 -1.09 -30.95
N LYS A 57 -7.51 -1.67 -31.88
CA LYS A 57 -7.03 -1.98 -33.23
C LYS A 57 -6.49 -0.75 -33.95
N GLU A 58 -7.19 0.39 -33.89
CA GLU A 58 -6.78 1.64 -34.54
C GLU A 58 -5.42 2.15 -33.99
N VAL A 59 -5.21 2.05 -32.68
CA VAL A 59 -3.96 2.48 -32.05
C VAL A 59 -2.82 1.54 -32.43
N LEU A 60 -3.06 0.23 -32.43
CA LEU A 60 -2.03 -0.74 -32.79
C LEU A 60 -1.62 -0.60 -34.27
N GLU A 61 -2.56 -0.41 -35.19
CA GLU A 61 -2.29 -0.14 -36.61
C GLU A 61 -1.47 1.15 -36.78
N ARG A 62 -1.85 2.25 -36.10
CA ARG A 62 -1.13 3.54 -36.12
C ARG A 62 0.30 3.44 -35.64
N LEU A 63 0.57 2.57 -34.67
CA LEU A 63 1.91 2.36 -34.07
C LEU A 63 2.66 1.20 -34.73
N HIS A 64 2.10 0.56 -35.74
CA HIS A 64 2.66 -0.63 -36.38
C HIS A 64 2.99 -1.78 -35.39
N ILE A 65 2.13 -1.92 -34.37
CA ILE A 65 2.21 -2.99 -33.37
C ILE A 65 1.32 -4.14 -33.84
N LYS A 66 1.90 -5.34 -34.03
CA LYS A 66 1.13 -6.53 -34.31
C LYS A 66 0.36 -6.97 -33.06
N PRO A 67 -0.96 -7.21 -33.13
CA PRO A 67 -1.70 -7.83 -32.04
C PRO A 67 -1.13 -9.20 -31.66
N LEU A 68 -1.39 -9.61 -30.44
CA LEU A 68 -0.98 -10.91 -29.92
C LEU A 68 -1.78 -12.03 -30.61
N ASP A 69 -1.08 -13.02 -31.16
CA ASP A 69 -1.68 -14.28 -31.58
C ASP A 69 -1.73 -15.23 -30.37
N ILE A 70 -2.93 -15.58 -29.91
CA ILE A 70 -3.11 -16.45 -28.73
C ILE A 70 -2.90 -17.91 -29.11
N HIS A 71 -2.03 -18.58 -28.39
CA HIS A 71 -1.81 -20.01 -28.47
C HIS A 71 -2.62 -20.77 -27.41
N ILE A 72 -2.55 -22.12 -27.49
CA ILE A 72 -3.24 -23.01 -26.55
C ILE A 72 -2.95 -22.58 -25.11
N ARG A 73 -4.02 -22.35 -24.32
CA ARG A 73 -4.01 -21.98 -22.91
C ARG A 73 -3.64 -20.52 -22.56
N GLU A 74 -3.00 -19.77 -23.45
CA GLU A 74 -2.57 -18.39 -23.12
C GLU A 74 -3.77 -17.48 -22.80
N GLY A 75 -4.91 -17.64 -23.44
CA GLY A 75 -6.11 -16.87 -23.12
C GLY A 75 -6.58 -17.01 -21.67
N LEU A 76 -6.56 -18.25 -21.13
CA LEU A 76 -6.88 -18.47 -19.73
C LEU A 76 -5.78 -17.92 -18.82
N ALA A 77 -4.51 -18.13 -19.17
CA ALA A 77 -3.38 -17.65 -18.37
C ALA A 77 -3.33 -16.10 -18.26
N LEU A 78 -3.84 -15.40 -19.27
CA LEU A 78 -3.98 -13.94 -19.26
C LEU A 78 -5.14 -13.46 -18.40
N ALA A 79 -6.22 -14.24 -18.28
CA ALA A 79 -7.43 -13.85 -17.57
C ALA A 79 -7.52 -14.39 -16.13
N ASN A 80 -6.81 -15.47 -15.81
CA ASN A 80 -6.90 -16.14 -14.51
C ASN A 80 -5.84 -15.64 -13.55
N GLY A 81 -6.24 -15.24 -12.33
CA GLY A 81 -5.29 -14.84 -11.31
C GLY A 81 -5.68 -13.57 -10.54
N THR A 82 -4.76 -13.08 -9.73
CA THR A 82 -4.95 -12.03 -8.71
C THR A 82 -4.26 -10.71 -9.04
N SER A 83 -3.82 -10.52 -10.28
CA SER A 83 -2.94 -9.40 -10.66
C SER A 83 -3.59 -8.03 -10.49
N VAL A 84 -4.90 -7.88 -10.79
CA VAL A 84 -5.60 -6.59 -10.66
C VAL A 84 -5.83 -6.23 -9.20
N MET A 85 -6.33 -7.17 -8.38
CA MET A 85 -6.53 -6.91 -6.95
C MET A 85 -5.21 -6.64 -6.24
N THR A 86 -4.12 -7.31 -6.63
CA THR A 86 -2.78 -7.07 -6.09
C THR A 86 -2.29 -5.67 -6.46
N ALA A 87 -2.47 -5.23 -7.70
CA ALA A 87 -2.10 -3.89 -8.15
C ALA A 87 -2.88 -2.80 -7.38
N LEU A 88 -4.19 -2.96 -7.21
CA LEU A 88 -5.03 -2.06 -6.41
C LEU A 88 -4.59 -2.05 -4.94
N GLY A 89 -4.28 -3.22 -4.39
CA GLY A 89 -3.74 -3.36 -3.04
C GLY A 89 -2.43 -2.58 -2.84
N LEU A 90 -1.50 -2.68 -3.78
CA LEU A 90 -0.23 -1.93 -3.73
C LEU A 90 -0.44 -0.42 -3.80
N ILE A 91 -1.36 0.06 -4.65
CA ILE A 91 -1.73 1.49 -4.70
C ILE A 91 -2.28 1.94 -3.35
N ASN A 92 -3.15 1.14 -2.71
CA ASN A 92 -3.69 1.44 -1.40
C ASN A 92 -2.61 1.47 -0.31
N VAL A 93 -1.64 0.56 -0.34
CA VAL A 93 -0.48 0.57 0.57
C VAL A 93 0.36 1.84 0.39
N ILE A 94 0.66 2.23 -0.84
CA ILE A 94 1.41 3.46 -1.14
C ILE A 94 0.67 4.69 -0.60
N ASN A 95 -0.63 4.78 -0.82
CA ASN A 95 -1.45 5.88 -0.31
C ASN A 95 -1.53 5.86 1.23
N SER A 96 -1.61 4.68 1.85
CA SER A 96 -1.60 4.54 3.32
C SER A 96 -0.29 5.01 3.94
N LYS A 97 0.85 4.75 3.31
CA LYS A 97 2.15 5.28 3.75
C LYS A 97 2.16 6.81 3.74
N LYS A 98 1.68 7.43 2.66
CA LYS A 98 1.55 8.90 2.57
C LYS A 98 0.62 9.47 3.66
N LEU A 99 -0.48 8.79 3.96
CA LEU A 99 -1.38 9.21 5.03
C LEU A 99 -0.71 9.13 6.41
N ILE A 100 0.10 8.10 6.67
CA ILE A 100 0.88 8.02 7.92
C ILE A 100 1.87 9.18 8.01
N GLU A 101 2.62 9.47 6.95
CA GLU A 101 3.56 10.60 6.91
C GLU A 101 2.86 11.93 7.21
N ILE A 102 1.72 12.20 6.57
CA ILE A 102 0.91 13.40 6.83
C ILE A 102 0.41 13.41 8.28
N SER A 103 -0.02 12.28 8.82
CA SER A 103 -0.50 12.16 10.20
C SER A 103 0.61 12.43 11.23
N ILE A 104 1.85 12.01 10.95
CA ILE A 104 3.02 12.33 11.76
C ILE A 104 3.27 13.84 11.75
N LEU A 105 3.31 14.46 10.56
CA LEU A 105 3.52 15.92 10.42
C LEU A 105 2.45 16.73 11.14
N MET A 106 1.17 16.37 10.95
CA MET A 106 0.06 17.05 11.62
C MET A 106 0.12 16.87 13.15
N SER A 107 0.51 15.68 13.61
CA SER A 107 0.68 15.44 15.04
C SER A 107 1.83 16.27 15.64
N CYS A 108 2.94 16.41 14.94
CA CYS A 108 4.04 17.28 15.33
C CYS A 108 3.58 18.76 15.40
N LEU A 109 2.91 19.25 14.38
CA LEU A 109 2.37 20.61 14.34
C LEU A 109 1.43 20.89 15.52
N ILE A 110 0.51 19.97 15.83
CA ILE A 110 -0.38 20.12 16.98
C ILE A 110 0.39 20.14 18.29
N ASN A 111 1.41 19.28 18.46
CA ASN A 111 2.26 19.31 19.64
C ASN A 111 2.97 20.64 19.83
N GLU A 112 3.46 21.27 18.77
CA GLU A 112 4.04 22.62 18.82
C GLU A 112 3.02 23.69 19.20
N ILE A 113 1.85 23.70 18.56
CA ILE A 113 0.79 24.69 18.80
C ILE A 113 0.37 24.71 20.28
N VAL A 114 0.27 23.52 20.91
CA VAL A 114 -0.14 23.40 22.31
C VAL A 114 1.03 23.46 23.28
N SER A 115 2.25 23.65 22.79
CA SER A 115 3.49 23.60 23.57
C SER A 115 3.54 22.35 24.46
N ALA A 116 3.45 21.18 23.83
CA ALA A 116 3.45 19.89 24.51
C ALA A 116 4.80 19.57 25.16
N PHE A 117 4.80 18.67 26.14
CA PHE A 117 6.03 18.09 26.68
C PHE A 117 6.59 17.01 25.75
N ASP A 118 7.90 16.86 25.76
CA ASP A 118 8.64 15.94 24.88
C ASP A 118 8.69 14.49 25.36
N ASP A 119 8.38 14.21 26.62
CA ASP A 119 8.63 12.93 27.28
C ASP A 119 7.85 11.75 26.66
N HIS A 120 6.66 11.99 26.10
CA HIS A 120 5.89 10.93 25.44
C HIS A 120 6.52 10.43 24.12
N LEU A 121 7.47 11.17 23.57
CA LEU A 121 8.28 10.79 22.41
C LEU A 121 9.64 10.21 22.78
N SER A 122 10.00 10.17 24.08
CA SER A 122 11.34 9.72 24.54
C SER A 122 11.69 8.30 24.07
N VAL A 123 12.98 8.06 23.93
CA VAL A 123 13.53 6.75 23.54
C VAL A 123 13.21 5.70 24.61
N GLU A 124 13.37 6.08 25.86
CA GLU A 124 13.16 5.22 27.03
C GLU A 124 11.72 4.69 27.09
N LEU A 125 10.75 5.60 26.98
CA LEU A 125 9.33 5.24 26.99
C LEU A 125 8.97 4.32 25.83
N ASN A 126 9.37 4.68 24.62
CA ASN A 126 8.95 3.96 23.42
C ASN A 126 9.70 2.63 23.22
N ASN A 127 10.93 2.49 23.76
CA ASN A 127 11.65 1.23 23.75
C ASN A 127 11.18 0.24 24.82
N ALA A 128 10.43 0.67 25.81
CA ALA A 128 9.84 -0.23 26.81
C ALA A 128 8.81 -1.21 26.19
N LYS A 129 8.28 -0.90 25.00
CA LYS A 129 7.43 -1.81 24.22
C LYS A 129 8.17 -2.34 22.99
N LEU A 130 7.85 -3.59 22.60
CA LEU A 130 8.57 -4.29 21.52
C LEU A 130 8.03 -3.99 20.12
N HIS A 131 7.00 -3.13 19.98
CA HIS A 131 6.37 -2.80 18.70
C HIS A 131 7.26 -1.86 17.86
N LYS A 132 7.61 -2.31 16.67
CA LYS A 132 8.50 -1.56 15.77
C LYS A 132 7.88 -0.26 15.27
N GLY A 133 6.60 -0.31 14.89
CA GLY A 133 5.89 0.87 14.39
C GLY A 133 5.79 1.97 15.45
N GLN A 134 5.54 1.64 16.74
CA GLN A 134 5.55 2.64 17.78
C GLN A 134 6.91 3.36 17.90
N ARG A 135 8.00 2.60 17.86
CA ARG A 135 9.35 3.15 17.92
C ARG A 135 9.67 4.02 16.72
N TYR A 136 9.25 3.57 15.53
CA TYR A 136 9.41 4.30 14.29
C TYR A 136 8.67 5.64 14.33
N ILE A 137 7.38 5.66 14.68
CA ILE A 137 6.60 6.91 14.77
C ILE A 137 7.20 7.86 15.80
N ALA A 138 7.60 7.36 16.98
CA ALA A 138 8.24 8.20 17.98
C ALA A 138 9.60 8.76 17.52
N LEU A 139 10.36 8.01 16.75
CA LEU A 139 11.62 8.47 16.15
C LEU A 139 11.35 9.60 15.13
N GLU A 140 10.47 9.38 14.16
CA GLU A 140 10.13 10.38 13.14
C GLU A 140 9.64 11.70 13.79
N MET A 141 8.75 11.60 14.79
CA MET A 141 8.28 12.79 15.51
C MET A 141 9.42 13.51 16.25
N ARG A 142 10.36 12.79 16.86
CA ARG A 142 11.54 13.41 17.51
C ARG A 142 12.43 14.12 16.49
N GLU A 143 12.69 13.51 15.34
CA GLU A 143 13.51 14.10 14.28
C GLU A 143 12.88 15.41 13.76
N ILE A 144 11.57 15.38 13.49
CA ILE A 144 10.84 16.57 13.02
C ILE A 144 10.85 17.67 14.08
N LEU A 145 10.72 17.34 15.37
CA LEU A 145 10.62 18.30 16.46
C LEU A 145 11.97 18.66 17.11
N HIS A 146 13.09 18.15 16.58
CA HIS A 146 14.42 18.28 17.19
C HIS A 146 14.80 19.73 17.53
N ASP A 147 14.60 20.66 16.60
CA ASP A 147 14.95 22.08 16.75
C ASP A 147 13.78 22.96 17.18
N SER A 148 12.65 22.36 17.56
CA SER A 148 11.46 23.09 17.94
C SER A 148 11.66 23.87 19.23
N LYS A 149 11.37 25.17 19.19
CA LYS A 149 11.34 26.06 20.37
C LYS A 149 9.98 26.08 21.05
N CYS A 150 8.99 25.44 20.45
CA CYS A 150 7.62 25.39 20.98
C CYS A 150 7.41 24.21 21.93
N ILE A 151 8.17 23.13 21.74
CA ILE A 151 8.11 21.93 22.58
C ILE A 151 8.79 22.19 23.92
N ARG A 152 8.11 21.84 25.02
CA ARG A 152 8.66 21.98 26.37
C ARG A 152 9.46 20.75 26.76
N LYS A 153 10.70 20.98 27.18
CA LYS A 153 11.57 19.93 27.75
C LYS A 153 11.13 19.62 29.18
N ARG A 154 10.59 18.42 29.40
CA ARG A 154 10.10 18.01 30.71
C ARG A 154 11.16 18.13 31.80
N ASN A 155 12.38 17.69 31.51
CA ASN A 155 13.49 17.73 32.44
C ASN A 155 13.84 19.16 32.88
N GLU A 156 13.81 20.11 31.96
CA GLU A 156 14.08 21.52 32.26
C GLU A 156 12.94 22.17 33.02
N TYR A 157 11.70 21.76 32.73
CA TYR A 157 10.52 22.39 33.32
C TYR A 157 10.22 21.90 34.75
N PHE A 158 10.30 20.59 35.00
CA PHE A 158 9.93 20.00 36.29
C PHE A 158 11.13 19.66 37.21
N TYR A 159 12.26 19.23 36.64
CA TYR A 159 13.35 18.68 37.44
C TYR A 159 14.52 19.64 37.66
N SER A 160 14.52 20.80 37.01
CA SER A 160 15.55 21.85 37.20
C SER A 160 15.27 22.79 38.36
N LYS A 161 14.09 22.74 38.99
CA LYS A 161 13.68 23.60 40.08
C LYS A 161 13.31 22.78 41.31
N GLU A 162 13.70 23.26 42.51
CA GLU A 162 13.14 22.70 43.74
C GLU A 162 11.62 22.91 43.75
N ILE A 163 10.87 21.83 43.92
CA ILE A 163 9.42 21.85 44.05
C ILE A 163 9.13 22.26 45.52
N THR A 164 8.78 23.50 45.74
CA THR A 164 8.42 24.02 47.08
C THR A 164 6.91 23.90 47.35
N ASP A 165 6.13 23.69 46.33
CA ASP A 165 4.67 23.60 46.41
C ASP A 165 4.21 22.17 46.65
N SER A 166 3.30 21.98 47.60
CA SER A 166 2.64 20.70 47.85
C SER A 166 1.62 20.30 46.81
N ILE A 167 1.27 21.20 45.90
CA ILE A 167 0.26 20.99 44.83
C ILE A 167 0.86 21.43 43.49
N ILE A 168 0.93 20.52 42.53
CA ILE A 168 1.32 20.83 41.18
C ILE A 168 0.12 21.50 40.47
N GLN A 169 0.25 22.78 40.14
CA GLN A 169 -0.79 23.56 39.49
C GLN A 169 -0.81 23.41 37.96
N THR A 170 0.22 22.85 37.39
CA THR A 170 0.34 22.61 35.93
C THR A 170 -0.01 21.17 35.56
N LYS A 171 -0.41 20.95 34.29
CA LYS A 171 -0.69 19.60 33.80
C LYS A 171 0.55 18.70 33.96
N VAL A 172 0.36 17.52 34.52
CA VAL A 172 1.44 16.55 34.73
C VAL A 172 1.79 15.80 33.45
N GLN A 173 0.85 15.61 32.56
CA GLN A 173 1.03 14.87 31.31
C GLN A 173 0.10 15.40 30.22
N GLU A 174 0.44 15.11 28.95
CA GLU A 174 -0.39 15.46 27.82
C GLU A 174 -1.67 14.62 27.75
N TYR A 175 -2.68 15.11 27.02
CA TYR A 175 -3.90 14.35 26.71
C TYR A 175 -3.59 13.14 25.84
N TYR A 176 -4.45 12.13 25.84
CA TYR A 176 -4.29 10.91 25.07
C TYR A 176 -4.09 11.18 23.58
N SER A 177 -4.85 12.11 23.00
CA SER A 177 -4.74 12.48 21.59
C SER A 177 -3.37 13.03 21.18
N LEU A 178 -2.56 13.48 22.12
CA LEU A 178 -1.20 13.96 21.89
C LEU A 178 -0.16 12.87 22.22
N ARG A 179 -0.21 12.37 23.46
CA ARG A 179 0.83 11.47 23.97
C ARG A 179 0.74 10.04 23.45
N CYS A 180 -0.44 9.61 22.93
CA CYS A 180 -0.62 8.25 22.44
C CYS A 180 -0.44 8.12 20.91
N VAL A 181 -0.02 9.17 20.22
CA VAL A 181 0.22 9.15 18.78
C VAL A 181 1.18 8.02 18.37
N PRO A 182 2.33 7.81 19.02
CA PRO A 182 3.21 6.70 18.67
C PRO A 182 2.54 5.33 18.80
N GLN A 183 1.70 5.11 19.80
CA GLN A 183 0.98 3.86 20.02
C GLN A 183 -0.14 3.63 19.00
N ILE A 184 -0.81 4.69 18.57
CA ILE A 184 -1.93 4.62 17.62
C ILE A 184 -1.39 4.45 16.20
N LEU A 185 -0.58 5.39 15.72
CA LEU A 185 -0.03 5.36 14.38
C LEU A 185 0.97 4.20 14.20
N GLY A 186 1.66 3.81 15.26
CA GLY A 186 2.60 2.69 15.23
C GLY A 186 1.93 1.36 14.90
N ALA A 187 0.75 1.10 15.48
CA ALA A 187 -0.01 -0.11 15.15
C ALA A 187 -0.47 -0.13 13.69
N ILE A 188 -0.87 1.04 13.16
CA ILE A 188 -1.27 1.18 11.75
C ILE A 188 -0.06 1.03 10.84
N SER A 189 1.08 1.61 11.20
CA SER A 189 2.34 1.50 10.44
C SER A 189 2.81 0.05 10.34
N ASP A 190 2.77 -0.71 11.43
CA ASP A 190 3.13 -2.14 11.43
C ASP A 190 2.21 -2.93 10.49
N GLU A 191 0.90 -2.62 10.45
CA GLU A 191 -0.06 -3.29 9.56
C GLU A 191 0.15 -2.91 8.08
N VAL A 192 0.43 -1.65 7.78
CA VAL A 192 0.75 -1.21 6.40
C VAL A 192 1.99 -1.93 5.87
N LEU A 193 3.03 -2.09 6.70
CA LEU A 193 4.23 -2.83 6.32
C LEU A 193 3.97 -4.33 6.15
N ASN A 194 3.08 -4.91 6.97
CA ASN A 194 2.70 -6.31 6.82
C ASN A 194 1.91 -6.53 5.52
N ALA A 195 0.94 -5.67 5.23
CA ALA A 195 0.18 -5.71 3.98
C ALA A 195 1.11 -5.59 2.75
N GLU A 196 2.07 -4.66 2.78
CA GLU A 196 3.08 -4.55 1.71
C GLU A 196 3.83 -5.85 1.49
N LYS A 197 4.32 -6.47 2.56
CA LYS A 197 5.07 -7.72 2.49
C LYS A 197 4.25 -8.85 1.84
N VAL A 198 2.98 -8.98 2.22
CA VAL A 198 2.09 -10.02 1.66
C VAL A 198 1.82 -9.74 0.18
N LEU A 199 1.49 -8.48 -0.17
CA LEU A 199 1.22 -8.09 -1.55
C LEU A 199 2.45 -8.24 -2.46
N VAL A 200 3.65 -7.95 -1.97
CA VAL A 200 4.90 -8.19 -2.72
C VAL A 200 5.11 -9.69 -2.93
N GLY A 201 4.77 -10.53 -1.95
CA GLY A 201 4.76 -11.98 -2.11
C GLY A 201 3.80 -12.41 -3.22
N GLU A 202 2.57 -11.92 -3.21
CA GLU A 202 1.56 -12.22 -4.24
C GLU A 202 1.97 -11.73 -5.62
N LEU A 203 2.51 -10.51 -5.73
CA LEU A 203 3.01 -9.93 -6.98
C LEU A 203 4.08 -10.79 -7.65
N ASN A 204 4.91 -11.48 -6.87
CA ASN A 204 5.99 -12.35 -7.35
C ASN A 204 5.59 -13.82 -7.42
N SER A 205 4.31 -14.14 -7.25
CA SER A 205 3.78 -15.50 -7.29
C SER A 205 3.16 -15.81 -8.64
N VAL A 206 3.01 -17.10 -8.91
CA VAL A 206 2.23 -17.60 -10.05
C VAL A 206 0.81 -17.86 -9.56
N SER A 207 -0.12 -17.00 -9.98
CA SER A 207 -1.52 -17.00 -9.57
C SER A 207 -2.46 -17.63 -10.62
N ASP A 208 -2.03 -18.70 -11.27
CA ASP A 208 -2.78 -19.37 -12.31
C ASP A 208 -3.19 -20.80 -11.91
N ASN A 209 -4.02 -21.44 -12.73
CA ASN A 209 -4.38 -22.86 -12.65
C ASN A 209 -4.77 -23.40 -14.03
N PRO A 210 -4.24 -24.58 -14.42
CA PRO A 210 -3.22 -25.38 -13.75
C PRO A 210 -1.82 -24.78 -13.87
N ILE A 211 -0.93 -25.15 -12.95
CA ILE A 211 0.50 -24.84 -13.04
C ILE A 211 1.19 -25.88 -13.90
N ILE A 212 1.96 -25.45 -14.87
CA ILE A 212 2.79 -26.30 -15.71
C ILE A 212 4.22 -26.23 -15.20
N ASP A 213 4.72 -27.36 -14.74
CA ASP A 213 6.11 -27.52 -14.34
C ASP A 213 6.90 -28.15 -15.49
N TYR A 214 7.69 -27.34 -16.16
CA TYR A 214 8.49 -27.80 -17.32
C TYR A 214 9.69 -28.70 -16.92
N GLU A 215 10.17 -28.57 -15.68
CA GLU A 215 11.31 -29.36 -15.19
C GLU A 215 10.90 -30.81 -14.94
N SER A 216 9.76 -31.02 -14.27
CA SER A 216 9.20 -32.34 -14.02
C SER A 216 8.30 -32.86 -15.16
N ASN A 217 8.01 -32.04 -16.16
CA ASN A 217 7.06 -32.28 -17.24
C ASN A 217 5.66 -32.69 -16.73
N ASN A 218 5.22 -32.05 -15.67
CA ASN A 218 3.95 -32.30 -15.00
C ASN A 218 3.01 -31.11 -15.05
N VAL A 219 1.72 -31.37 -14.84
CA VAL A 219 0.66 -30.38 -14.73
C VAL A 219 -0.03 -30.56 -13.38
N TYR A 220 -0.07 -29.48 -12.60
CA TYR A 220 -0.65 -29.49 -11.26
C TYR A 220 -1.90 -28.62 -11.19
N HIS A 221 -3.01 -29.19 -10.70
CA HIS A 221 -4.26 -28.47 -10.52
C HIS A 221 -4.38 -27.99 -9.07
N GLY A 222 -4.64 -26.69 -8.90
CA GLY A 222 -4.72 -26.06 -7.58
C GLY A 222 -5.54 -24.78 -7.60
N GLY A 223 -5.45 -24.00 -6.55
CA GLY A 223 -6.23 -22.78 -6.33
C GLY A 223 -5.38 -21.52 -6.23
N ASN A 224 -4.25 -21.41 -6.91
CA ASN A 224 -3.35 -20.26 -6.81
C ASN A 224 -3.98 -18.94 -7.31
N PHE A 225 -5.10 -19.02 -8.02
CA PHE A 225 -5.93 -17.87 -8.39
C PHE A 225 -6.76 -17.30 -7.23
N HIS A 226 -6.72 -17.92 -6.06
CA HIS A 226 -7.53 -17.50 -4.92
C HIS A 226 -6.96 -16.25 -4.25
N GLY A 227 -7.78 -15.22 -4.11
CA GLY A 227 -7.34 -13.90 -3.70
C GLY A 227 -7.38 -13.61 -2.19
N ASP A 228 -7.56 -14.61 -1.32
CA ASP A 228 -7.74 -14.39 0.14
C ASP A 228 -6.56 -13.69 0.80
N TYR A 229 -5.34 -13.94 0.35
CA TYR A 229 -4.17 -13.22 0.87
C TYR A 229 -4.33 -11.71 0.69
N VAL A 230 -4.70 -11.28 -0.51
CA VAL A 230 -4.89 -9.86 -0.83
C VAL A 230 -6.12 -9.30 -0.11
N ALA A 231 -7.26 -10.01 -0.18
CA ALA A 231 -8.52 -9.57 0.41
C ALA A 231 -8.39 -9.37 1.93
N PHE A 232 -7.77 -10.32 2.62
CA PHE A 232 -7.58 -10.25 4.07
C PHE A 232 -6.66 -9.10 4.50
N GLU A 233 -5.58 -8.85 3.76
CA GLU A 233 -4.73 -7.70 4.03
C GLU A 233 -5.44 -6.37 3.76
N MET A 234 -6.26 -6.28 2.73
CA MET A 234 -7.04 -5.07 2.45
C MET A 234 -8.10 -4.79 3.51
N ASP A 235 -8.74 -5.81 4.08
CA ASP A 235 -9.68 -5.64 5.20
C ASP A 235 -8.97 -5.14 6.47
N LYS A 236 -7.79 -5.66 6.78
CA LYS A 236 -6.96 -5.17 7.89
C LYS A 236 -6.50 -3.73 7.66
N LEU A 237 -6.00 -3.42 6.46
CA LEU A 237 -5.57 -2.09 6.07
C LEU A 237 -6.71 -1.08 6.19
N LYS A 238 -7.90 -1.40 5.69
CA LYS A 238 -9.10 -0.59 5.82
C LYS A 238 -9.44 -0.29 7.29
N THR A 239 -9.38 -1.32 8.15
CA THR A 239 -9.60 -1.16 9.59
C THR A 239 -8.56 -0.23 10.22
N GLY A 240 -7.29 -0.35 9.84
CA GLY A 240 -6.21 0.52 10.32
C GLY A 240 -6.39 1.97 9.90
N ILE A 241 -6.67 2.23 8.62
CA ILE A 241 -6.79 3.59 8.07
C ILE A 241 -8.05 4.33 8.57
N THR A 242 -9.09 3.62 9.01
CA THR A 242 -10.30 4.25 9.58
C THR A 242 -10.15 4.69 11.03
N LYS A 243 -9.06 4.37 11.69
CA LYS A 243 -8.74 4.81 13.06
C LYS A 243 -8.07 6.17 13.10
#